data_5f0da5235634d10feeaa7a769d1bedc5
#
_entry.id   5f0da5235634d10feeaa7a769d1bedc5
#
_cell.length_a   1.000
_cell.length_b   1.000
_cell.length_c   1.000
_cell.angle_alpha   90.00
_cell.angle_beta   90.00
_cell.angle_gamma   90.00
#
_symmetry.space_group_name_H-M   'P 1'
#
loop_
_entity.id
_entity.type
_entity.pdbx_description
1 polymer ?
#
loop_
_entity_poly.entity_id
_entity_poly.type
_entity_poly.pdbx_seq_one_letter_code
_entity_poly.pdbx_strand_id
1 'polypeptide(L)'
;KIRVDVNIGEGGSSWYGTMHSGDMNSIRIGNVVNVQDGSVLHTLYEKSTIEIGDDVSIGHNVTIHGAKICNGALIGMGSVVLDHAVVGEGAISAAGSVVLSKTIVEPGSIYAGVPAKFVKKVDPEQAKEINQKIAKNYHMYSSWYKE
;
A
#
# COMPACT_ATOMS: atom_id res chain seq x y z
N LYS A 1 3.28 10.86 10.68
CA LYS A 1 4.62 11.45 10.79
C LYS A 1 5.48 11.05 9.59
N ILE A 2 6.09 12.02 8.92
CA ILE A 2 6.99 11.81 7.77
C ILE A 2 8.42 12.10 8.21
N ARG A 3 9.36 11.25 7.80
CA ARG A 3 10.78 11.41 8.12
C ARG A 3 11.64 11.27 6.87
N VAL A 4 12.60 12.20 6.75
CA VAL A 4 13.72 12.28 5.81
C VAL A 4 13.35 12.00 4.35
N ASP A 5 13.84 10.95 3.71
CA ASP A 5 13.74 10.76 2.26
C ASP A 5 12.40 10.12 1.85
N VAL A 6 11.33 10.91 1.96
CA VAL A 6 9.96 10.51 1.56
C VAL A 6 9.45 11.47 0.50
N ASN A 7 9.03 10.95 -0.63
CA ASN A 7 8.37 11.68 -1.71
C ASN A 7 6.96 11.14 -1.92
N ILE A 8 5.97 12.00 -1.91
CA ILE A 8 4.56 11.67 -2.07
C ILE A 8 4.00 12.46 -3.24
N GLY A 9 3.36 11.78 -4.19
CA GLY A 9 2.71 12.38 -5.34
C GLY A 9 1.46 13.18 -5.00
N GLU A 10 0.74 13.60 -6.01
CA GLU A 10 -0.45 14.44 -5.89
C GLU A 10 -1.73 13.63 -5.68
N GLY A 11 -2.75 14.27 -5.11
CA GLY A 11 -4.10 13.71 -4.94
C GLY A 11 -4.20 12.58 -3.92
N GLY A 12 -3.14 12.28 -3.20
CA GLY A 12 -3.13 11.25 -2.16
C GLY A 12 -3.59 11.75 -0.80
N SER A 13 -3.83 10.83 0.11
CA SER A 13 -4.17 11.13 1.51
C SER A 13 -3.44 10.18 2.47
N SER A 14 -2.99 10.74 3.57
CA SER A 14 -2.38 9.99 4.67
C SER A 14 -3.09 10.37 5.96
N TRP A 15 -3.55 9.37 6.70
CA TRP A 15 -4.48 9.54 7.79
C TRP A 15 -3.81 9.45 9.16
N TYR A 16 -4.60 9.56 10.22
CA TYR A 16 -4.12 9.67 11.60
C TYR A 16 -3.27 8.47 12.03
N GLY A 17 -2.19 8.76 12.75
CA GLY A 17 -1.29 7.73 13.26
C GLY A 17 -0.42 7.06 12.20
N THR A 18 -0.48 7.46 10.93
CA THR A 18 0.41 6.93 9.90
C THR A 18 1.85 7.38 10.11
N MET A 19 2.79 6.51 9.78
CA MET A 19 4.22 6.80 9.84
C MET A 19 4.88 6.42 8.51
N HIS A 20 5.56 7.40 7.90
CA HIS A 20 6.41 7.19 6.73
C HIS A 20 7.85 7.43 7.17
N SER A 21 8.63 6.37 7.35
CA SER A 21 9.99 6.45 7.87
C SER A 21 11.01 6.13 6.79
N GLY A 22 11.43 7.15 6.06
CA GLY A 22 12.49 7.10 5.06
C GLY A 22 13.88 7.45 5.59
N ASP A 23 14.06 7.43 6.91
CA ASP A 23 15.33 7.79 7.56
C ASP A 23 16.41 6.73 7.40
N MET A 24 16.03 5.52 7.03
CA MET A 24 16.96 4.41 6.73
C MET A 24 17.20 4.23 5.22
N ASN A 25 16.20 4.55 4.39
CA ASN A 25 16.30 4.49 2.93
C ASN A 25 15.06 5.18 2.31
N SER A 26 15.00 5.29 0.97
CA SER A 26 13.97 6.07 0.30
C SER A 26 12.58 5.43 0.32
N ILE A 27 11.55 6.26 0.43
CA ILE A 27 10.14 5.93 0.22
C ILE A 27 9.61 6.80 -0.91
N ARG A 28 9.06 6.18 -1.94
CA ARG A 28 8.45 6.85 -3.10
C ARG A 28 7.01 6.40 -3.22
N ILE A 29 6.09 7.35 -3.19
CA ILE A 29 4.65 7.14 -3.25
C ILE A 29 4.10 7.89 -4.45
N GLY A 30 3.38 7.21 -5.32
CA GLY A 30 2.78 7.76 -6.52
C GLY A 30 1.58 8.68 -6.25
N ASN A 31 0.80 8.92 -7.30
CA ASN A 31 -0.36 9.81 -7.24
C ASN A 31 -1.62 9.03 -6.80
N VAL A 32 -2.55 9.75 -6.15
CA VAL A 32 -3.86 9.22 -5.73
C VAL A 32 -3.74 7.98 -4.83
N VAL A 33 -2.72 7.95 -3.98
CA VAL A 33 -2.52 6.89 -2.98
C VAL A 33 -3.18 7.29 -1.67
N ASN A 34 -3.96 6.39 -1.08
CA ASN A 34 -4.43 6.59 0.28
C ASN A 34 -3.74 5.63 1.25
N VAL A 35 -3.25 6.18 2.35
CA VAL A 35 -2.65 5.45 3.46
C VAL A 35 -3.51 5.68 4.68
N GLN A 36 -4.23 4.65 5.08
CA GLN A 36 -5.24 4.75 6.12
C GLN A 36 -4.63 4.69 7.53
N ASP A 37 -5.46 4.99 8.53
CA ASP A 37 -5.04 5.21 9.91
C ASP A 37 -4.16 4.10 10.49
N GLY A 38 -3.11 4.49 11.21
CA GLY A 38 -2.23 3.59 11.95
C GLY A 38 -1.24 2.79 11.10
N SER A 39 -1.20 3.02 9.79
CA SER A 39 -0.27 2.28 8.91
C SER A 39 1.16 2.81 9.02
N VAL A 40 2.12 1.90 8.86
CA VAL A 40 3.55 2.17 8.96
C VAL A 40 4.25 1.76 7.68
N LEU A 41 4.99 2.69 7.08
CA LEU A 41 5.90 2.45 5.96
C LEU A 41 7.34 2.61 6.47
N HIS A 42 8.12 1.56 6.44
CA HIS A 42 9.48 1.54 6.97
C HIS A 42 10.45 0.84 6.02
N THR A 43 11.69 1.28 6.01
CA THR A 43 12.78 0.71 5.20
C THR A 43 13.90 0.20 6.07
N LEU A 44 14.73 -0.70 5.54
CA LEU A 44 16.00 -1.11 6.16
C LEU A 44 17.16 -0.31 5.57
N TYR A 45 18.05 0.13 6.45
CA TYR A 45 19.25 0.86 6.07
C TYR A 45 20.06 0.08 5.01
N GLU A 46 20.37 0.75 3.90
CA GLU A 46 21.13 0.22 2.76
C GLU A 46 20.60 -1.11 2.14
N LYS A 47 19.42 -1.61 2.56
CA LYS A 47 18.93 -2.93 2.15
C LYS A 47 17.63 -2.90 1.39
N SER A 48 16.72 -2.02 1.74
CA SER A 48 15.41 -1.97 1.10
C SER A 48 14.85 -0.56 0.96
N THR A 49 14.09 -0.36 -0.09
CA THR A 49 13.32 0.85 -0.37
C THR A 49 11.83 0.51 -0.43
N ILE A 50 10.97 1.51 -0.35
CA ILE A 50 9.55 1.36 -0.63
C ILE A 50 9.22 2.13 -1.91
N GLU A 51 8.59 1.45 -2.84
CA GLU A 51 8.01 2.03 -4.04
C GLU A 51 6.52 1.70 -4.09
N ILE A 52 5.68 2.72 -4.11
CA ILE A 52 4.23 2.61 -4.23
C ILE A 52 3.80 3.33 -5.48
N GLY A 53 3.14 2.62 -6.38
CA GLY A 53 2.62 3.17 -7.63
C GLY A 53 1.42 4.08 -7.44
N ASP A 54 0.72 4.36 -8.53
CA ASP A 54 -0.47 5.22 -8.54
C ASP A 54 -1.73 4.42 -8.19
N ASP A 55 -2.76 5.11 -7.70
CA ASP A 55 -4.08 4.53 -7.40
C ASP A 55 -4.02 3.34 -6.41
N VAL A 56 -3.08 3.35 -5.49
CA VAL A 56 -2.92 2.31 -4.47
C VAL A 56 -3.71 2.66 -3.22
N SER A 57 -4.39 1.67 -2.66
CA SER A 57 -5.08 1.79 -1.37
C SER A 57 -4.40 0.93 -0.32
N ILE A 58 -3.98 1.54 0.78
CA ILE A 58 -3.39 0.88 1.92
C ILE A 58 -4.34 1.00 3.10
N GLY A 59 -4.87 -0.13 3.53
CA GLY A 59 -5.86 -0.22 4.60
C GLY A 59 -5.33 0.22 5.96
N HIS A 60 -6.20 0.20 6.97
CA HIS A 60 -5.84 0.56 8.35
C HIS A 60 -4.84 -0.43 8.95
N ASN A 61 -3.92 0.08 9.76
CA ASN A 61 -2.94 -0.73 10.51
C ASN A 61 -2.13 -1.70 9.64
N VAL A 62 -1.76 -1.27 8.44
CA VAL A 62 -0.88 -2.02 7.54
C VAL A 62 0.57 -1.69 7.85
N THR A 63 1.43 -2.70 7.81
CA THR A 63 2.88 -2.50 7.84
C THR A 63 3.47 -2.87 6.49
N ILE A 64 4.10 -1.90 5.82
CA ILE A 64 4.90 -2.13 4.62
C ILE A 64 6.36 -1.91 4.97
N HIS A 65 7.16 -2.94 4.80
CA HIS A 65 8.57 -2.93 5.14
C HIS A 65 9.40 -3.29 3.91
N GLY A 66 9.94 -2.26 3.24
CA GLY A 66 10.87 -2.44 2.12
C GLY A 66 10.32 -3.15 0.89
N ALA A 67 9.06 -2.95 0.53
CA ALA A 67 8.38 -3.64 -0.55
C ALA A 67 8.02 -2.72 -1.72
N LYS A 68 7.68 -3.31 -2.86
CA LYS A 68 7.14 -2.64 -4.04
C LYS A 68 5.65 -2.96 -4.19
N ILE A 69 4.84 -1.92 -4.25
CA ILE A 69 3.40 -2.02 -4.46
C ILE A 69 3.08 -1.37 -5.81
N CYS A 70 2.63 -2.16 -6.76
CA CYS A 70 2.36 -1.68 -8.12
C CYS A 70 1.03 -0.94 -8.23
N ASN A 71 0.81 -0.27 -9.36
CA ASN A 71 -0.37 0.56 -9.60
C ASN A 71 -1.68 -0.22 -9.35
N GLY A 72 -2.64 0.46 -8.75
CA GLY A 72 -3.98 -0.07 -8.53
C GLY A 72 -4.07 -1.21 -7.52
N ALA A 73 -3.01 -1.55 -6.80
CA ALA A 73 -3.05 -2.59 -5.77
C ALA A 73 -3.84 -2.15 -4.53
N LEU A 74 -4.42 -3.11 -3.85
CA LEU A 74 -5.11 -2.93 -2.58
C LEU A 74 -4.44 -3.78 -1.50
N ILE A 75 -3.98 -3.15 -0.44
CA ILE A 75 -3.46 -3.82 0.75
C ILE A 75 -4.53 -3.78 1.83
N GLY A 76 -5.09 -4.94 2.14
CA GLY A 76 -6.15 -5.08 3.14
C GLY A 76 -5.69 -4.71 4.55
N MET A 77 -6.62 -4.25 5.38
CA MET A 77 -6.32 -3.81 6.75
C MET A 77 -5.59 -4.88 7.56
N GLY A 78 -4.66 -4.46 8.40
CA GLY A 78 -3.89 -5.35 9.27
C GLY A 78 -2.88 -6.24 8.56
N SER A 79 -2.67 -6.07 7.26
CA SER A 79 -1.67 -6.85 6.51
C SER A 79 -0.26 -6.40 6.82
N VAL A 80 0.68 -7.33 6.66
CA VAL A 80 2.12 -7.08 6.73
C VAL A 80 2.75 -7.48 5.39
N VAL A 81 3.49 -6.55 4.77
CA VAL A 81 4.23 -6.79 3.51
C VAL A 81 5.71 -6.59 3.78
N LEU A 82 6.49 -7.64 3.60
CA LEU A 82 7.90 -7.66 3.99
C LEU A 82 8.85 -7.32 2.85
N ASP A 83 10.13 -7.16 3.19
CA ASP A 83 11.19 -6.65 2.31
C ASP A 83 11.30 -7.42 1.00
N HIS A 84 11.46 -6.68 -0.09
CA HIS A 84 11.60 -7.21 -1.43
C HIS A 84 10.39 -7.99 -1.97
N ALA A 85 9.26 -7.99 -1.27
CA ALA A 85 8.01 -8.44 -1.83
C ALA A 85 7.52 -7.48 -2.92
N VAL A 86 6.84 -8.02 -3.91
CA VAL A 86 6.21 -7.25 -4.98
C VAL A 86 4.74 -7.58 -5.01
N VAL A 87 3.90 -6.58 -4.80
CA VAL A 87 2.45 -6.71 -5.00
C VAL A 87 2.12 -6.20 -6.39
N GLY A 88 1.72 -7.08 -7.28
CA GLY A 88 1.50 -6.80 -8.69
C GLY A 88 0.37 -5.82 -8.96
N GLU A 89 0.31 -5.29 -10.18
CA GLU A 89 -0.71 -4.33 -10.62
C GLU A 89 -2.12 -4.89 -10.44
N GLY A 90 -3.00 -4.11 -9.78
CA GLY A 90 -4.37 -4.50 -9.50
C GLY A 90 -4.53 -5.70 -8.56
N ALA A 91 -3.46 -6.16 -7.93
CA ALA A 91 -3.53 -7.28 -6.98
C ALA A 91 -4.11 -6.83 -5.63
N ILE A 92 -4.64 -7.79 -4.90
CA ILE A 92 -5.23 -7.59 -3.58
C ILE A 92 -4.54 -8.50 -2.56
N SER A 93 -3.99 -7.91 -1.53
CA SER A 93 -3.63 -8.62 -0.31
C SER A 93 -4.80 -8.55 0.66
N ALA A 94 -5.41 -9.67 0.99
CA ALA A 94 -6.57 -9.71 1.87
C ALA A 94 -6.23 -9.25 3.30
N ALA A 95 -7.23 -8.80 4.05
CA ALA A 95 -7.05 -8.34 5.41
C ALA A 95 -6.33 -9.36 6.29
N GLY A 96 -5.38 -8.90 7.11
CA GLY A 96 -4.61 -9.74 8.03
C GLY A 96 -3.58 -10.66 7.37
N SER A 97 -3.32 -10.51 6.07
CA SER A 97 -2.33 -11.32 5.37
C SER A 97 -0.90 -10.95 5.75
N VAL A 98 0.00 -11.93 5.70
CA VAL A 98 1.45 -11.69 5.79
C VAL A 98 2.10 -12.09 4.46
N VAL A 99 2.50 -11.10 3.68
CA VAL A 99 3.25 -11.29 2.44
C VAL A 99 4.73 -11.36 2.80
N LEU A 100 5.30 -12.56 2.76
CA LEU A 100 6.68 -12.80 3.14
C LEU A 100 7.67 -12.12 2.20
N SER A 101 8.88 -11.94 2.69
CA SER A 101 9.99 -11.37 1.92
C SER A 101 10.17 -12.08 0.57
N LYS A 102 10.41 -11.30 -0.49
CA LYS A 102 10.62 -11.77 -1.85
C LYS A 102 9.42 -12.48 -2.51
N THR A 103 8.26 -12.50 -1.87
CA THR A 103 7.03 -13.02 -2.48
C THR A 103 6.59 -12.10 -3.61
N ILE A 104 6.21 -12.71 -4.74
CA ILE A 104 5.58 -12.01 -5.85
C ILE A 104 4.10 -12.33 -5.84
N VAL A 105 3.29 -11.34 -5.49
CA VAL A 105 1.84 -11.40 -5.64
C VAL A 105 1.51 -11.08 -7.08
N GLU A 106 0.96 -12.03 -7.80
CA GLU A 106 0.68 -11.89 -9.23
C GLU A 106 -0.29 -10.74 -9.52
N PRO A 107 -0.09 -10.00 -10.63
CA PRO A 107 -1.04 -8.98 -11.05
C PRO A 107 -2.47 -9.52 -11.14
N GLY A 108 -3.45 -8.70 -10.74
CA GLY A 108 -4.87 -9.04 -10.83
C GLY A 108 -5.27 -10.29 -10.05
N SER A 109 -4.61 -10.58 -8.95
CA SER A 109 -4.91 -11.75 -8.10
C SER A 109 -5.16 -11.35 -6.65
N ILE A 110 -5.86 -12.22 -5.93
CA ILE A 110 -6.02 -12.13 -4.47
C ILE A 110 -5.09 -13.13 -3.81
N TYR A 111 -4.28 -12.64 -2.88
CA TYR A 111 -3.51 -13.46 -1.93
C TYR A 111 -4.06 -13.26 -0.53
N ALA A 112 -4.12 -14.32 0.25
CA ALA A 112 -4.66 -14.29 1.62
C ALA A 112 -3.91 -15.25 2.53
N GLY A 113 -3.96 -15.00 3.82
CA GLY A 113 -3.47 -15.87 4.87
C GLY A 113 -2.08 -15.51 5.41
N VAL A 114 -1.59 -16.36 6.31
CA VAL A 114 -0.28 -16.26 6.96
C VAL A 114 0.44 -17.61 6.82
N PRO A 115 1.42 -17.75 5.91
CA PRO A 115 1.82 -16.78 4.88
C PRO A 115 0.76 -16.60 3.78
N ALA A 116 0.76 -15.42 3.15
CA ALA A 116 -0.17 -15.14 2.07
C ALA A 116 0.09 -16.04 0.86
N LYS A 117 -0.99 -16.62 0.34
CA LYS A 117 -0.96 -17.52 -0.82
C LYS A 117 -2.05 -17.14 -1.81
N PHE A 118 -1.84 -17.49 -3.07
CA PHE A 118 -2.81 -17.29 -4.13
C PHE A 118 -4.16 -17.91 -3.78
N VAL A 119 -5.22 -17.13 -3.95
CA VAL A 119 -6.61 -17.59 -3.75
C VAL A 119 -7.32 -17.69 -5.09
N LYS A 120 -7.35 -16.61 -5.85
CA LYS A 120 -8.01 -16.54 -7.17
C LYS A 120 -7.56 -15.32 -7.97
N LYS A 121 -7.87 -15.31 -9.25
CA LYS A 121 -7.80 -14.12 -10.08
C LYS A 121 -8.99 -13.20 -9.79
N VAL A 122 -8.75 -11.90 -9.87
CA VAL A 122 -9.79 -10.86 -9.83
C VAL A 122 -9.97 -10.33 -11.24
N ASP A 123 -11.21 -10.08 -11.63
CA ASP A 123 -11.47 -9.33 -12.85
C ASP A 123 -10.78 -7.95 -12.74
N PRO A 124 -9.89 -7.59 -13.69
CA PRO A 124 -9.17 -6.33 -13.64
C PRO A 124 -10.09 -5.10 -13.56
N GLU A 125 -11.25 -5.16 -14.20
CA GLU A 125 -12.24 -4.07 -14.16
C GLU A 125 -12.86 -3.92 -12.78
N GLN A 126 -13.22 -5.02 -12.12
CA GLN A 126 -13.73 -4.99 -10.74
C GLN A 126 -12.69 -4.48 -9.75
N ALA A 127 -11.44 -4.90 -9.87
CA ALA A 127 -10.36 -4.43 -9.01
C ALA A 127 -10.14 -2.92 -9.18
N LYS A 128 -10.15 -2.43 -10.41
CA LYS A 128 -10.02 -1.01 -10.73
C LYS A 128 -11.19 -0.19 -10.17
N GLU A 129 -12.41 -0.68 -10.32
CA GLU A 129 -13.62 -0.03 -9.82
C GLU A 129 -13.62 0.09 -8.29
N ILE A 130 -13.24 -0.98 -7.60
CA ILE A 130 -13.11 -0.99 -6.13
C ILE A 130 -12.07 0.03 -5.67
N ASN A 131 -10.88 0.03 -6.27
CA ASN A 131 -9.81 0.94 -5.91
C ASN A 131 -10.16 2.41 -6.19
N GLN A 132 -10.76 2.70 -7.33
CA GLN A 132 -11.18 4.05 -7.66
C GLN A 132 -12.26 4.55 -6.69
N LYS A 133 -13.18 3.69 -6.29
CA LYS A 133 -14.22 4.03 -5.31
C LYS A 133 -13.60 4.35 -3.94
N ILE A 134 -12.65 3.53 -3.49
CA ILE A 134 -11.94 3.77 -2.23
C ILE A 134 -11.16 5.10 -2.31
N ALA A 135 -10.35 5.29 -3.33
CA ALA A 135 -9.54 6.49 -3.51
C ALA A 135 -10.42 7.75 -3.56
N LYS A 136 -11.52 7.71 -4.31
CA LYS A 136 -12.50 8.81 -4.40
C LYS A 136 -13.13 9.13 -3.05
N ASN A 137 -13.52 8.12 -2.29
CA ASN A 137 -14.11 8.31 -0.96
C ASN A 137 -13.11 8.96 -0.01
N TYR A 138 -11.86 8.50 0.03
CA TYR A 138 -10.83 9.08 0.89
C TYR A 138 -10.44 10.49 0.47
N HIS A 139 -10.43 10.78 -0.82
CA HIS A 139 -10.27 12.15 -1.30
C HIS A 139 -11.41 13.07 -0.82
N MET A 140 -12.65 12.62 -0.92
CA MET A 140 -13.83 13.33 -0.39
C MET A 140 -13.72 13.51 1.12
N TYR A 141 -13.40 12.46 1.88
CA TYR A 141 -13.26 12.55 3.33
C TYR A 141 -12.17 13.55 3.73
N SER A 142 -11.04 13.56 3.03
CA SER A 142 -9.96 14.51 3.31
C SER A 142 -10.38 15.97 3.13
N SER A 143 -11.33 16.24 2.25
CA SER A 143 -11.85 17.60 2.04
C SER A 143 -12.64 18.14 3.23
N TRP A 144 -13.18 17.25 4.08
CA TRP A 144 -13.92 17.66 5.30
C TRP A 144 -13.01 18.24 6.40
N TYR A 145 -11.71 18.00 6.29
CA TYR A 145 -10.70 18.46 7.25
C TYR A 145 -9.84 19.62 6.72
N LYS A 146 -10.14 20.11 5.53
CA LYS A 146 -9.52 21.31 4.99
C LYS A 146 -10.28 22.53 5.51
N GLU A 147 -9.71 23.16 6.50
CA GLU A 147 -10.09 24.51 6.91
C GLU A 147 -9.46 25.57 6.02
#